data_2511de16c184ab7ae31abe970c475bbe
#
_entry.id   2511de16c184ab7ae31abe970c475bbe
#
_cell.length_a   1.000
_cell.length_b   1.000
_cell.length_c   1.000
_cell.angle_alpha   90.00
_cell.angle_beta   90.00
_cell.angle_gamma   90.00
#
_symmetry.space_group_name_H-M   'P 1'
#
loop_
_entity.id
_entity.type
_entity.pdbx_description
1 polymer ?
#
loop_
_entity_poly.entity_id
_entity_poly.type
_entity_poly.pdbx_seq_one_letter_code
_entity_poly.pdbx_strand_id
1 'polypeptide(L)'
;MTAKPTRKQQTRRRRRAVFILLLAAVLCGVGFYCVSVFCRATHIEVTGSTRYAAEDIIEAADIGEEQNIFTISQKALNERITALCPYIECVTLHRRLPDTLELELHEFNTIYACIGSMGRVTTLSADGKVLEQCASLPEYTCLLLGADFS
;
A
#
# COMPACT_ATOMS: atom_id res chain seq x y z
N MET A 1 9.11 53.59 27.26
CA MET A 1 7.71 54.05 27.38
C MET A 1 6.88 53.38 26.32
N THR A 2 6.23 52.29 26.64
CA THR A 2 5.40 51.50 25.68
C THR A 2 3.97 52.04 25.76
N ALA A 3 3.54 52.75 24.75
CA ALA A 3 2.19 53.28 24.64
C ALA A 3 1.13 52.16 24.58
N LYS A 4 0.21 52.12 25.53
CA LYS A 4 -0.95 51.20 25.53
C LYS A 4 -1.81 51.47 24.28
N PRO A 5 -2.13 50.43 23.48
CA PRO A 5 -2.95 50.61 22.28
C PRO A 5 -4.36 51.05 22.70
N THR A 6 -4.89 52.08 22.04
CA THR A 6 -6.25 52.57 22.26
C THR A 6 -7.30 51.53 21.88
N ARG A 7 -8.44 51.46 22.62
CA ARG A 7 -9.52 50.47 22.39
C ARG A 7 -9.97 50.36 20.92
N LYS A 8 -9.95 51.44 20.14
CA LYS A 8 -10.29 51.48 18.73
C LYS A 8 -9.23 50.73 17.84
N GLN A 9 -7.95 50.76 18.20
CA GLN A 9 -6.90 50.04 17.47
C GLN A 9 -6.95 48.54 17.76
N GLN A 10 -7.33 48.17 18.98
CA GLN A 10 -7.45 46.76 19.39
C GLN A 10 -8.62 46.06 18.70
N THR A 11 -9.76 46.73 18.51
CA THR A 11 -10.92 46.19 17.76
C THR A 11 -10.63 46.04 16.26
N ARG A 12 -9.91 46.99 15.66
CA ARG A 12 -9.49 46.89 14.24
C ARG A 12 -8.49 45.75 14.04
N ARG A 13 -7.53 45.57 14.94
CA ARG A 13 -6.58 44.44 14.88
C ARG A 13 -7.30 43.11 15.07
N ARG A 14 -8.27 43.03 15.99
CA ARG A 14 -9.07 41.82 16.21
C ARG A 14 -9.93 41.46 15.00
N ARG A 15 -10.58 42.45 14.37
CA ARG A 15 -11.34 42.23 13.12
C ARG A 15 -10.45 41.79 11.96
N ARG A 16 -9.25 42.33 11.80
CA ARG A 16 -8.26 41.87 10.79
C ARG A 16 -7.78 40.45 11.09
N ALA A 17 -7.48 40.14 12.33
CA ALA A 17 -7.09 38.79 12.71
C ALA A 17 -8.20 37.76 12.45
N VAL A 18 -9.44 38.06 12.78
CA VAL A 18 -10.60 37.22 12.48
C VAL A 18 -10.78 37.04 10.97
N PHE A 19 -10.64 38.12 10.20
CA PHE A 19 -10.75 38.08 8.73
C PHE A 19 -9.64 37.21 8.11
N ILE A 20 -8.38 37.33 8.57
CA ILE A 20 -7.26 36.52 8.11
C ILE A 20 -7.50 35.04 8.46
N LEU A 21 -8.00 34.79 9.68
CA LEU A 21 -8.30 33.41 10.11
C LEU A 21 -9.42 32.78 9.28
N LEU A 22 -10.47 33.54 8.97
CA LEU A 22 -11.54 33.08 8.08
C LEU A 22 -11.02 32.83 6.66
N LEU A 23 -10.20 33.73 6.14
CA LEU A 23 -9.60 33.57 4.82
C LEU A 23 -8.70 32.32 4.76
N ALA A 24 -7.87 32.11 5.78
CA ALA A 24 -7.05 30.92 5.90
C ALA A 24 -7.89 29.63 5.97
N ALA A 25 -8.99 29.64 6.76
CA ALA A 25 -9.91 28.51 6.84
C ALA A 25 -10.55 28.17 5.48
N VAL A 26 -10.96 29.18 4.72
CA VAL A 26 -11.51 29.02 3.36
C VAL A 26 -10.46 28.43 2.42
N LEU A 27 -9.23 28.99 2.44
CA LEU A 27 -8.14 28.48 1.59
C LEU A 27 -7.77 27.03 1.93
N CYS A 28 -7.71 26.68 3.22
CA CYS A 28 -7.51 25.30 3.65
C CYS A 28 -8.64 24.38 3.19
N GLY A 29 -9.89 24.83 3.29
CA GLY A 29 -11.06 24.07 2.83
C GLY A 29 -11.05 23.81 1.33
N VAL A 30 -10.73 24.84 0.53
CA VAL A 30 -10.59 24.72 -0.93
C VAL A 30 -9.41 23.79 -1.28
N GLY A 31 -8.26 23.95 -0.60
CA GLY A 31 -7.10 23.07 -0.82
C GLY A 31 -7.41 21.61 -0.52
N PHE A 32 -8.07 21.34 0.61
CA PHE A 32 -8.51 19.99 0.96
C PHE A 32 -9.50 19.40 -0.07
N TYR A 33 -10.45 20.20 -0.53
CA TYR A 33 -11.40 19.80 -1.57
C TYR A 33 -10.68 19.46 -2.88
N CYS A 34 -9.74 20.30 -3.32
CA CYS A 34 -8.94 20.03 -4.51
C CYS A 34 -8.17 18.70 -4.41
N VAL A 35 -7.47 18.46 -3.29
CA VAL A 35 -6.75 17.19 -3.07
C VAL A 35 -7.72 16.01 -3.07
N SER A 36 -8.91 16.15 -2.49
CA SER A 36 -9.91 15.08 -2.45
C SER A 36 -10.44 14.71 -3.84
N VAL A 37 -10.56 15.68 -4.74
CA VAL A 37 -11.11 15.46 -6.09
C VAL A 37 -10.03 15.05 -7.10
N PHE A 38 -8.85 15.67 -7.03
CA PHE A 38 -7.79 15.45 -8.02
C PHE A 38 -6.89 14.24 -7.73
N CYS A 39 -6.78 13.81 -6.47
CA CYS A 39 -5.89 12.71 -6.09
C CYS A 39 -6.67 11.38 -5.98
N ARG A 40 -7.30 10.95 -7.07
CA ARG A 40 -7.95 9.64 -7.18
C ARG A 40 -7.03 8.66 -7.88
N ALA A 41 -7.06 7.39 -7.49
CA ALA A 41 -6.30 6.34 -8.14
C ALA A 41 -6.90 6.03 -9.51
N THR A 42 -6.34 6.63 -10.57
CA THR A 42 -6.77 6.39 -11.95
C THR A 42 -5.84 5.42 -12.66
N HIS A 43 -4.55 5.47 -12.32
CA HIS A 43 -3.52 4.62 -12.90
C HIS A 43 -2.86 3.78 -11.82
N ILE A 44 -2.84 2.46 -12.03
CA ILE A 44 -2.16 1.51 -11.13
C ILE A 44 -1.07 0.84 -11.95
N GLU A 45 0.18 1.07 -11.55
CA GLU A 45 1.36 0.44 -12.13
C GLU A 45 1.85 -0.66 -11.20
N VAL A 46 2.07 -1.86 -11.75
CA VAL A 46 2.57 -3.01 -10.99
C VAL A 46 3.97 -3.35 -11.48
N THR A 47 4.91 -3.43 -10.57
CA THR A 47 6.32 -3.76 -10.86
C THR A 47 6.83 -4.83 -9.91
N GLY A 48 7.90 -5.55 -10.32
CA GLY A 48 8.61 -6.50 -9.45
C GLY A 48 8.03 -7.91 -9.38
N SER A 49 6.94 -8.23 -10.10
CA SER A 49 6.44 -9.61 -10.23
C SER A 49 6.80 -10.21 -11.57
N THR A 50 7.21 -11.47 -11.55
CA THR A 50 7.46 -12.29 -12.75
C THR A 50 6.49 -13.47 -12.87
N ARG A 51 5.78 -13.81 -11.78
CA ARG A 51 4.88 -14.97 -11.70
C ARG A 51 3.41 -14.61 -11.88
N TYR A 52 3.01 -13.42 -11.45
CA TYR A 52 1.62 -12.97 -11.50
C TYR A 52 1.45 -11.91 -12.57
N ALA A 53 0.34 -11.96 -13.30
CA ALA A 53 -0.02 -10.89 -14.22
C ALA A 53 -0.39 -9.62 -13.42
N ALA A 54 -0.17 -8.45 -14.02
CA ALA A 54 -0.50 -7.18 -13.36
C ALA A 54 -2.00 -7.08 -13.01
N GLU A 55 -2.84 -7.62 -13.88
CA GLU A 55 -4.29 -7.65 -13.73
C GLU A 55 -4.72 -8.44 -12.49
N ASP A 56 -4.10 -9.61 -12.24
CA ASP A 56 -4.39 -10.45 -11.08
C ASP A 56 -4.05 -9.73 -9.77
N ILE A 57 -2.95 -8.97 -9.78
CA ILE A 57 -2.51 -8.18 -8.62
C ILE A 57 -3.45 -7.01 -8.36
N ILE A 58 -3.90 -6.33 -9.42
CA ILE A 58 -4.85 -5.21 -9.30
C ILE A 58 -6.19 -5.72 -8.74
N GLU A 59 -6.65 -6.89 -9.21
CA GLU A 59 -7.86 -7.53 -8.69
C GLU A 59 -7.67 -7.93 -7.21
N ALA A 60 -6.54 -8.54 -6.85
CA ALA A 60 -6.21 -8.90 -5.46
C ALA A 60 -6.09 -7.68 -4.54
N ALA A 61 -5.61 -6.56 -5.06
CA ALA A 61 -5.50 -5.31 -4.33
C ALA A 61 -6.87 -4.75 -3.92
N ASP A 62 -7.92 -5.05 -4.70
CA ASP A 62 -9.31 -4.57 -4.47
C ASP A 62 -9.33 -3.05 -4.24
N ILE A 63 -8.63 -2.32 -5.11
CA ILE A 63 -8.62 -0.87 -5.09
C ILE A 63 -9.80 -0.39 -5.92
N GLY A 64 -10.78 0.24 -5.24
CA GLY A 64 -11.94 0.82 -5.93
C GLY A 64 -11.53 1.91 -6.92
N GLU A 65 -12.14 1.88 -8.09
CA GLU A 65 -12.03 2.92 -9.11
C GLU A 65 -12.32 4.28 -8.50
N GLU A 66 -11.79 5.27 -8.39
CA GLU A 66 -12.07 6.57 -7.73
C GLU A 66 -11.66 6.65 -6.24
N GLN A 67 -11.01 5.64 -5.67
CA GLN A 67 -10.53 5.75 -4.31
C GLN A 67 -9.39 6.77 -4.23
N ASN A 68 -9.42 7.64 -3.21
CA ASN A 68 -8.35 8.61 -3.02
C ASN A 68 -7.04 7.91 -2.62
N ILE A 69 -5.95 8.21 -3.36
CA ILE A 69 -4.64 7.57 -3.17
C ILE A 69 -4.07 7.70 -1.75
N PHE A 70 -4.49 8.73 -1.00
CA PHE A 70 -4.04 8.94 0.38
C PHE A 70 -4.82 8.11 1.41
N THR A 71 -6.01 7.61 1.06
CA THR A 71 -6.82 6.78 1.95
C THR A 71 -6.44 5.31 1.90
N ILE A 72 -5.68 4.90 0.86
CA ILE A 72 -5.26 3.51 0.68
C ILE A 72 -4.17 3.18 1.71
N SER A 73 -4.46 2.18 2.55
CA SER A 73 -3.52 1.71 3.57
C SER A 73 -2.57 0.68 2.98
N GLN A 74 -1.28 0.95 3.05
CA GLN A 74 -0.24 -0.01 2.64
C GLN A 74 -0.36 -1.35 3.37
N LYS A 75 -0.66 -1.31 4.68
CA LYS A 75 -0.80 -2.53 5.48
C LYS A 75 -1.96 -3.40 5.01
N ALA A 76 -3.14 -2.81 4.81
CA ALA A 76 -4.31 -3.54 4.34
C ALA A 76 -4.11 -4.11 2.93
N LEU A 77 -3.45 -3.34 2.05
CA LEU A 77 -3.10 -3.78 0.71
C LEU A 77 -2.13 -4.97 0.75
N ASN A 78 -1.08 -4.87 1.54
CA ASN A 78 -0.11 -5.94 1.72
C ASN A 78 -0.78 -7.22 2.24
N GLU A 79 -1.64 -7.13 3.25
CA GLU A 79 -2.38 -8.28 3.80
C GLU A 79 -3.27 -8.95 2.76
N ARG A 80 -3.97 -8.17 1.92
CA ARG A 80 -4.84 -8.71 0.86
C ARG A 80 -4.04 -9.42 -0.23
N ILE A 81 -3.02 -8.75 -0.78
CA ILE A 81 -2.21 -9.31 -1.87
C ILE A 81 -1.46 -10.56 -1.39
N THR A 82 -0.82 -10.54 -0.22
CA THR A 82 -0.08 -11.70 0.30
C THR A 82 -0.97 -12.87 0.73
N ALA A 83 -2.26 -12.63 0.95
CA ALA A 83 -3.24 -13.70 1.21
C ALA A 83 -3.65 -14.43 -0.09
N LEU A 84 -3.77 -13.72 -1.21
CA LEU A 84 -4.18 -14.27 -2.49
C LEU A 84 -3.00 -14.72 -3.35
N CYS A 85 -1.85 -14.07 -3.19
CA CYS A 85 -0.61 -14.33 -3.94
C CYS A 85 0.49 -14.83 -3.00
N PRO A 86 0.55 -16.13 -2.67
CA PRO A 86 1.42 -16.67 -1.64
C PRO A 86 2.91 -16.53 -1.93
N TYR A 87 3.33 -16.37 -3.19
CA TYR A 87 4.74 -16.17 -3.57
C TYR A 87 5.23 -14.73 -3.39
N ILE A 88 4.35 -13.80 -3.04
CA ILE A 88 4.71 -12.42 -2.74
C ILE A 88 5.03 -12.31 -1.23
N GLU A 89 6.22 -11.86 -0.93
CA GLU A 89 6.70 -11.62 0.43
C GLU A 89 6.09 -10.34 1.01
N CYS A 90 6.24 -9.24 0.26
CA CYS A 90 5.66 -7.96 0.64
C CYS A 90 5.40 -7.07 -0.58
N VAL A 91 4.56 -6.07 -0.36
CA VAL A 91 4.20 -5.06 -1.35
C VAL A 91 4.55 -3.69 -0.81
N THR A 92 5.25 -2.90 -1.59
CA THR A 92 5.54 -1.48 -1.28
C THR A 92 4.66 -0.59 -2.14
N LEU A 93 3.96 0.34 -1.50
CA LEU A 93 3.06 1.27 -2.17
C LEU A 93 3.74 2.62 -2.36
N HIS A 94 4.00 2.98 -3.60
CA HIS A 94 4.49 4.30 -3.97
C HIS A 94 3.36 5.13 -4.58
N ARG A 95 3.20 6.36 -4.07
CA ARG A 95 2.18 7.30 -4.55
C ARG A 95 2.83 8.32 -5.45
N ARG A 96 2.53 8.27 -6.75
CA ARG A 96 2.95 9.25 -7.73
C ARG A 96 1.80 10.21 -8.03
N LEU A 97 1.92 11.42 -7.53
CA LEU A 97 0.91 12.46 -7.73
C LEU A 97 0.81 12.88 -9.20
N PRO A 98 -0.39 13.20 -9.72
CA PRO A 98 -1.62 13.38 -8.93
C PRO A 98 -2.48 12.11 -8.73
N ASP A 99 -2.37 11.08 -9.55
CA ASP A 99 -3.39 10.04 -9.72
C ASP A 99 -2.83 8.61 -9.90
N THR A 100 -1.50 8.43 -9.78
CA THR A 100 -0.85 7.16 -10.06
C THR A 100 -0.41 6.46 -8.78
N LEU A 101 -0.74 5.17 -8.68
CA LEU A 101 -0.26 4.26 -7.65
C LEU A 101 0.70 3.25 -8.27
N GLU A 102 1.91 3.18 -7.76
CA GLU A 102 2.88 2.17 -8.13
C GLU A 102 2.96 1.13 -7.01
N LEU A 103 2.69 -0.11 -7.37
CA LEU A 103 2.79 -1.29 -6.50
C LEU A 103 4.09 -2.01 -6.84
N GLU A 104 5.08 -1.88 -5.98
CA GLU A 104 6.33 -2.62 -6.09
C GLU A 104 6.21 -3.91 -5.28
N LEU A 105 6.25 -5.05 -5.99
CA LEU A 105 6.11 -6.38 -5.43
C LEU A 105 7.48 -6.98 -5.16
N HIS A 106 7.65 -7.56 -3.99
CA HIS A 106 8.82 -8.33 -3.63
C HIS A 106 8.43 -9.80 -3.54
N GLU A 107 8.96 -10.61 -4.45
CA GLU A 107 8.78 -12.06 -4.46
C GLU A 107 9.81 -12.74 -3.55
N PHE A 108 9.45 -13.88 -2.98
CA PHE A 108 10.42 -14.70 -2.24
C PHE A 108 11.55 -15.16 -3.15
N ASN A 109 12.78 -14.79 -2.81
CA ASN A 109 13.97 -15.16 -3.58
C ASN A 109 14.32 -16.64 -3.48
N THR A 110 13.98 -17.28 -2.36
CA THR A 110 14.30 -18.68 -2.10
C THR A 110 13.03 -19.43 -1.69
N ILE A 111 12.74 -20.48 -2.43
CA ILE A 111 11.60 -21.36 -2.18
C ILE A 111 12.16 -22.74 -1.89
N TYR A 112 11.76 -23.33 -0.78
CA TYR A 112 12.10 -24.67 -0.39
C TYR A 112 10.97 -25.64 -0.73
N ALA A 113 11.29 -26.83 -1.18
CA ALA A 113 10.32 -27.88 -1.38
C ALA A 113 10.57 -29.03 -0.40
N CYS A 114 9.54 -29.41 0.34
CA CYS A 114 9.54 -30.58 1.21
C CYS A 114 8.65 -31.66 0.60
N ILE A 115 9.15 -32.89 0.53
CA ILE A 115 8.37 -34.04 0.08
C ILE A 115 7.81 -34.73 1.31
N GLY A 116 6.50 -34.68 1.47
CA GLY A 116 5.78 -35.37 2.54
C GLY A 116 5.66 -36.87 2.30
N SER A 117 5.24 -37.62 3.33
CA SER A 117 5.14 -39.08 3.37
C SER A 117 4.24 -39.69 2.29
N MET A 118 3.35 -38.91 1.66
CA MET A 118 2.49 -39.36 0.55
C MET A 118 2.96 -38.89 -0.82
N GLY A 119 4.22 -38.43 -0.95
CA GLY A 119 4.75 -37.91 -2.21
C GLY A 119 4.21 -36.52 -2.62
N ARG A 120 3.46 -35.84 -1.74
CA ARG A 120 3.03 -34.48 -1.99
C ARG A 120 4.18 -33.52 -1.72
N VAL A 121 4.38 -32.60 -2.64
CA VAL A 121 5.39 -31.54 -2.53
C VAL A 121 4.74 -30.31 -1.90
N THR A 122 5.28 -29.88 -0.78
CA THR A 122 4.86 -28.63 -0.12
C THR A 122 5.98 -27.62 -0.31
N THR A 123 5.67 -26.48 -0.89
CA THR A 123 6.59 -25.36 -1.04
C THR A 123 6.52 -24.43 0.16
N LEU A 124 7.67 -24.02 0.65
CA LEU A 124 7.85 -23.17 1.82
C LEU A 124 8.72 -21.97 1.46
N SER A 125 8.43 -20.82 2.06
CA SER A 125 9.35 -19.69 2.05
C SER A 125 10.53 -19.93 3.00
N ALA A 126 11.53 -19.06 2.93
CA ALA A 126 12.67 -19.08 3.86
C ALA A 126 12.24 -18.96 5.34
N ASP A 127 11.13 -18.31 5.61
CA ASP A 127 10.56 -18.11 6.95
C ASP A 127 9.65 -19.26 7.40
N GLY A 128 9.53 -20.34 6.59
CA GLY A 128 8.71 -21.49 6.91
C GLY A 128 7.21 -21.33 6.61
N LYS A 129 6.80 -20.28 5.92
CA LYS A 129 5.41 -20.12 5.47
C LYS A 129 5.13 -21.11 4.35
N VAL A 130 4.05 -21.86 4.44
CA VAL A 130 3.57 -22.73 3.37
C VAL A 130 3.02 -21.85 2.25
N LEU A 131 3.59 -22.01 1.06
CA LEU A 131 3.19 -21.25 -0.14
C LEU A 131 2.15 -22.02 -0.93
N GLU A 132 2.44 -23.28 -1.25
CA GLU A 132 1.58 -24.10 -2.10
C GLU A 132 1.82 -25.59 -1.85
N GLN A 133 0.83 -26.42 -2.15
CA GLN A 133 0.97 -27.87 -2.21
C GLN A 133 0.81 -28.34 -3.65
N CYS A 134 1.91 -28.82 -4.25
CA CYS A 134 1.98 -29.25 -5.63
C CYS A 134 2.10 -30.76 -5.78
N ALA A 135 1.66 -31.31 -6.90
CA ALA A 135 1.87 -32.71 -7.25
C ALA A 135 3.26 -32.97 -7.84
N SER A 136 3.95 -31.94 -8.29
CA SER A 136 5.29 -32.01 -8.89
C SER A 136 6.19 -30.90 -8.37
N LEU A 137 7.50 -31.13 -8.40
CA LEU A 137 8.51 -30.13 -8.01
C LEU A 137 8.49 -28.95 -9.00
N PRO A 138 8.30 -27.72 -8.53
CA PRO A 138 8.48 -26.54 -9.38
C PRO A 138 9.95 -26.38 -9.79
N GLU A 139 10.19 -25.86 -10.99
CA GLU A 139 11.52 -25.39 -11.39
C GLU A 139 11.99 -24.29 -10.44
N TYR A 140 13.27 -24.28 -10.07
CA TYR A 140 13.88 -23.28 -9.16
C TYR A 140 13.56 -23.43 -7.66
N THR A 141 13.36 -24.64 -7.15
CA THR A 141 13.19 -24.89 -5.71
C THR A 141 14.40 -25.62 -5.12
N CYS A 142 14.80 -25.22 -3.90
CA CYS A 142 15.78 -25.96 -3.11
C CYS A 142 15.07 -27.12 -2.39
N LEU A 143 15.48 -28.34 -2.66
CA LEU A 143 14.90 -29.55 -2.04
C LEU A 143 15.42 -29.71 -0.60
N LEU A 144 14.52 -29.70 0.37
CA LEU A 144 14.83 -30.12 1.74
C LEU A 144 14.52 -31.61 1.89
N LEU A 145 15.57 -32.42 1.98
CA LEU A 145 15.45 -33.85 2.25
C LEU A 145 15.47 -34.10 3.77
N GLY A 146 14.43 -34.72 4.30
CA GLY A 146 14.41 -35.22 5.67
C GLY A 146 13.65 -34.42 6.71
N ALA A 147 12.73 -33.54 6.30
CA ALA A 147 11.80 -32.95 7.26
C ALA A 147 10.51 -33.78 7.34
N ASP A 148 10.38 -34.58 8.39
CA ASP A 148 9.11 -35.21 8.73
C ASP A 148 8.24 -34.19 9.45
N PHE A 149 7.23 -33.71 8.76
CA PHE A 149 6.15 -32.94 9.37
C PHE A 149 5.02 -33.92 9.74
N SER A 150 5.00 -34.34 10.99
CA SER A 150 3.94 -35.13 11.61
C SER A 150 2.85 -34.23 12.19
#